data_7bc895ed3d6a6fad9dbd3398b5206dcb
#
_entry.id   7bc895ed3d6a6fad9dbd3398b5206dcb
#
_cell.length_a   1.000
_cell.length_b   1.000
_cell.length_c   1.000
_cell.angle_alpha   90.00
_cell.angle_beta   90.00
_cell.angle_gamma   90.00
#
_symmetry.space_group_name_H-M   'P 1'
#
loop_
_entity.id
_entity.type
_entity.pdbx_description
1 polymer ?
#
loop_
_entity_poly.entity_id
_entity_poly.type
_entity_poly.pdbx_seq_one_letter_code
_entity_poly.pdbx_strand_id
1 'polypeptide(L)'
;MRVTKNKTKNGLSFYIIRSVDGGSTEVVEKLGTEKEIMEKYHCKDAEAWARERARKLTENEKESREKVLVPFRPHVLLDMDQKQSFQIGYLFLQQIYYDLKLPLICNAIAKRHAFQYDMNEILSRLIYGRILFPSSKLSTYKQSSSLFEKSSFSYHDIPRALSVIAEEYDFIQERLYKYSSEVIPRKTSVLYYDCTNFYFEIEEESGLRRYGKSKENRPNPIVQMGLFMDYSGLPLAMTITNGNENEQKTLLPLEKKILSDFELSNFVVCTDAGLSSESNRKFNNFGERFFVTTQSIRKMTKERQDWCLDPKGWKLPGSNILYDLNSLEVTEADRIRNYDKVF
;
A
#
# COMPACT_ATOMS: atom_id res chain seq x y z
N MET A 1 16.83 -9.28 22.01
CA MET A 1 17.93 -8.39 21.51
C MET A 1 19.22 -8.70 22.25
N ARG A 2 20.37 -8.38 21.69
CA ARG A 2 21.68 -8.60 22.32
C ARG A 2 22.61 -7.41 22.10
N VAL A 3 23.59 -7.25 22.97
CA VAL A 3 24.62 -6.21 22.85
C VAL A 3 25.77 -6.74 22.00
N THR A 4 26.24 -5.94 21.04
CA THR A 4 27.51 -6.16 20.33
C THR A 4 28.42 -4.99 20.48
N LYS A 5 29.74 -5.24 20.36
CA LYS A 5 30.82 -4.26 20.56
C LYS A 5 31.67 -4.19 19.30
N ASN A 6 31.96 -2.98 18.84
CA ASN A 6 32.89 -2.76 17.75
C ASN A 6 34.05 -1.85 18.24
N LYS A 7 35.28 -2.22 17.90
CA LYS A 7 36.46 -1.41 18.21
C LYS A 7 36.55 -0.27 17.19
N THR A 8 36.52 0.96 17.67
CA THR A 8 36.66 2.16 16.84
C THR A 8 37.95 2.91 17.24
N LYS A 9 38.34 3.93 16.46
CA LYS A 9 39.48 4.79 16.76
C LYS A 9 39.37 5.48 18.14
N ASN A 10 38.13 5.68 18.61
CA ASN A 10 37.83 6.38 19.88
C ASN A 10 37.47 5.43 21.06
N GLY A 11 37.72 4.11 20.91
CA GLY A 11 37.42 3.11 21.94
C GLY A 11 36.40 2.08 21.51
N LEU A 12 35.83 1.32 22.46
CA LEU A 12 34.78 0.35 22.23
C LEU A 12 33.43 1.05 22.09
N SER A 13 32.75 0.83 20.98
CA SER A 13 31.39 1.32 20.76
C SER A 13 30.39 0.19 20.91
N PHE A 14 29.26 0.46 21.56
CA PHE A 14 28.19 -0.48 21.88
C PHE A 14 26.99 -0.29 21.00
N TYR A 15 26.38 -1.41 20.57
CA TYR A 15 25.19 -1.45 19.77
C TYR A 15 24.24 -2.52 20.31
N ILE A 16 22.94 -2.24 20.30
CA ILE A 16 21.91 -3.25 20.51
C ILE A 16 21.45 -3.76 19.15
N ILE A 17 21.57 -5.07 18.96
CA ILE A 17 21.22 -5.73 17.70
C ILE A 17 20.11 -6.76 17.93
N ARG A 18 19.32 -6.99 16.87
CA ARG A 18 18.29 -8.01 16.78
C ARG A 18 18.64 -8.98 15.67
N SER A 19 18.45 -10.28 15.90
CA SER A 19 18.51 -11.26 14.82
C SER A 19 17.25 -11.17 13.98
N VAL A 20 17.39 -11.17 12.66
CA VAL A 20 16.31 -11.19 11.66
C VAL A 20 16.36 -12.53 10.96
N ASP A 21 15.21 -12.98 10.43
CA ASP A 21 15.11 -14.24 9.68
C ASP A 21 16.13 -14.28 8.54
N GLY A 22 16.77 -15.45 8.35
CA GLY A 22 17.86 -15.61 7.39
C GLY A 22 19.27 -15.39 7.94
N GLY A 23 19.45 -15.26 9.29
CA GLY A 23 20.75 -15.20 9.95
C GLY A 23 21.41 -13.81 9.91
N SER A 24 20.76 -12.79 9.38
CA SER A 24 21.22 -11.41 9.42
C SER A 24 20.93 -10.76 10.77
N THR A 25 21.62 -9.65 11.06
CA THR A 25 21.40 -8.87 12.29
C THR A 25 21.12 -7.41 11.92
N GLU A 26 20.12 -6.83 12.56
CA GLU A 26 19.74 -5.42 12.45
C GLU A 26 20.18 -4.65 13.69
N VAL A 27 20.70 -3.44 13.50
CA VAL A 27 21.04 -2.53 14.61
C VAL A 27 19.76 -1.81 15.05
N VAL A 28 19.31 -2.12 16.26
CA VAL A 28 18.12 -1.50 16.88
C VAL A 28 18.45 -0.16 17.51
N GLU A 29 19.57 -0.09 18.24
CA GLU A 29 20.00 1.14 18.93
C GLU A 29 21.54 1.23 18.93
N LYS A 30 22.06 2.42 18.59
CA LYS A 30 23.47 2.74 18.73
C LYS A 30 23.68 3.48 20.05
N LEU A 31 24.38 2.85 20.98
CA LEU A 31 24.55 3.40 22.34
C LEU A 31 25.71 4.40 22.45
N GLY A 32 26.71 4.31 21.57
CA GLY A 32 27.92 5.14 21.62
C GLY A 32 29.13 4.43 22.23
N THR A 33 30.14 5.19 22.54
CA THR A 33 31.37 4.70 23.17
C THR A 33 31.19 4.47 24.67
N GLU A 34 32.06 3.69 25.27
CA GLU A 34 32.03 3.40 26.70
C GLU A 34 32.02 4.69 27.57
N LYS A 35 32.85 5.68 27.21
CA LYS A 35 32.88 6.98 27.89
C LYS A 35 31.58 7.76 27.77
N GLU A 36 31.00 7.81 26.55
CA GLU A 36 29.73 8.49 26.29
C GLU A 36 28.56 7.85 27.06
N ILE A 37 28.54 6.52 27.19
CA ILE A 37 27.52 5.82 27.96
C ILE A 37 27.67 6.15 29.47
N MET A 38 28.89 6.07 30.00
CA MET A 38 29.13 6.34 31.40
C MET A 38 28.80 7.80 31.79
N GLU A 39 29.18 8.78 30.97
CA GLU A 39 28.82 10.18 31.16
C GLU A 39 27.33 10.45 31.05
N LYS A 40 26.72 9.98 29.96
CA LYS A 40 25.31 10.29 29.64
C LYS A 40 24.33 9.65 30.63
N TYR A 41 24.63 8.44 31.09
CA TYR A 41 23.73 7.66 31.93
C TYR A 41 24.21 7.49 33.36
N HIS A 42 25.30 8.16 33.75
CA HIS A 42 25.87 8.17 35.10
C HIS A 42 26.09 6.77 35.68
N CYS A 43 26.49 5.81 34.81
CA CYS A 43 26.74 4.43 35.21
C CYS A 43 28.24 4.15 35.40
N LYS A 44 28.57 3.19 36.28
CA LYS A 44 29.93 2.78 36.53
C LYS A 44 30.47 1.71 35.58
N ASP A 45 29.56 1.02 34.89
CA ASP A 45 29.84 -0.05 33.93
C ASP A 45 28.92 0.11 32.72
N ALA A 46 29.50 0.52 31.60
CA ALA A 46 28.76 0.72 30.33
C ALA A 46 28.25 -0.59 29.76
N GLU A 47 28.95 -1.70 29.96
CA GLU A 47 28.50 -3.01 29.44
C GLU A 47 27.29 -3.55 30.20
N ALA A 48 27.35 -3.49 31.53
CA ALA A 48 26.24 -3.89 32.38
C ALA A 48 24.98 -3.05 32.08
N TRP A 49 25.16 -1.75 31.92
CA TRP A 49 24.09 -0.84 31.54
C TRP A 49 23.49 -1.17 30.14
N ALA A 50 24.36 -1.41 29.16
CA ALA A 50 23.90 -1.77 27.79
C ALA A 50 23.12 -3.10 27.75
N ARG A 51 23.58 -4.09 28.55
CA ARG A 51 22.85 -5.38 28.68
C ARG A 51 21.48 -5.20 29.33
N GLU A 52 21.41 -4.39 30.38
CA GLU A 52 20.14 -4.08 31.05
C GLU A 52 19.20 -3.31 30.11
N ARG A 53 19.71 -2.38 29.31
CA ARG A 53 18.97 -1.66 28.29
C ARG A 53 18.42 -2.62 27.22
N ALA A 54 19.23 -3.56 26.73
CA ALA A 54 18.82 -4.56 25.76
C ALA A 54 17.76 -5.52 26.35
N ARG A 55 17.87 -5.85 27.65
CA ARG A 55 16.85 -6.65 28.34
C ARG A 55 15.52 -5.92 28.41
N LYS A 56 15.50 -4.65 28.84
CA LYS A 56 14.30 -3.82 28.90
C LYS A 56 13.64 -3.65 27.53
N LEU A 57 14.41 -3.44 26.47
CA LEU A 57 13.89 -3.36 25.12
C LEU A 57 13.27 -4.69 24.67
N THR A 58 13.86 -5.81 25.06
CA THR A 58 13.30 -7.16 24.76
C THR A 58 12.02 -7.42 25.56
N GLU A 59 11.95 -6.99 26.81
CA GLU A 59 10.76 -7.10 27.65
C GLU A 59 9.63 -6.24 27.09
N ASN A 60 9.91 -4.98 26.76
CA ASN A 60 8.93 -4.08 26.12
C ASN A 60 8.43 -4.63 24.77
N GLU A 61 9.32 -5.22 23.96
CA GLU A 61 8.93 -5.87 22.70
C GLU A 61 8.03 -7.09 22.94
N LYS A 62 8.31 -7.88 24.00
CA LYS A 62 7.46 -8.99 24.40
C LYS A 62 6.12 -8.55 24.98
N GLU A 63 6.10 -7.46 25.75
CA GLU A 63 4.88 -6.90 26.31
C GLU A 63 4.00 -6.19 25.24
N SER A 64 4.64 -5.60 24.23
CA SER A 64 3.92 -4.97 23.10
C SER A 64 3.30 -5.99 22.14
N ARG A 65 3.68 -7.27 22.23
CA ARG A 65 2.99 -8.36 21.52
C ARG A 65 1.65 -8.61 22.18
N GLU A 66 0.59 -8.34 21.44
CA GLU A 66 -0.78 -8.61 21.88
C GLU A 66 -0.91 -10.11 22.20
N LYS A 67 -1.17 -10.44 23.48
CA LYS A 67 -1.34 -11.81 23.92
C LYS A 67 -2.84 -12.12 23.92
N VAL A 68 -3.26 -13.04 23.09
CA VAL A 68 -4.61 -13.58 23.16
C VAL A 68 -4.66 -14.64 24.25
N LEU A 69 -5.35 -14.32 25.36
CA LEU A 69 -5.58 -15.25 26.44
C LEU A 69 -6.92 -15.93 26.23
N VAL A 70 -6.89 -17.22 25.92
CA VAL A 70 -8.11 -18.06 25.83
C VAL A 70 -8.31 -18.73 27.19
N PRO A 71 -9.29 -18.29 28.00
CA PRO A 71 -9.55 -18.91 29.28
C PRO A 71 -10.16 -20.31 29.06
N PHE A 72 -9.47 -21.34 29.53
CA PHE A 72 -9.98 -22.71 29.54
C PHE A 72 -10.43 -23.08 30.97
N ARG A 73 -11.70 -23.40 31.14
CA ARG A 73 -12.30 -23.82 32.41
C ARG A 73 -12.94 -25.20 32.26
N PRO A 74 -12.20 -26.30 32.53
CA PRO A 74 -12.68 -27.67 32.25
C PRO A 74 -13.88 -28.11 33.07
N HIS A 75 -14.18 -27.41 34.16
CA HIS A 75 -15.27 -27.80 35.10
C HIS A 75 -16.50 -26.87 35.00
N VAL A 76 -16.52 -25.93 34.03
CA VAL A 76 -17.67 -25.05 33.83
C VAL A 76 -18.52 -25.59 32.70
N LEU A 77 -19.79 -25.84 32.98
CA LEU A 77 -20.76 -26.19 31.95
C LEU A 77 -20.97 -24.96 31.05
N LEU A 78 -21.01 -25.20 29.76
CA LEU A 78 -21.28 -24.17 28.75
C LEU A 78 -22.80 -24.04 28.56
N ASP A 79 -23.28 -22.82 28.45
CA ASP A 79 -24.66 -22.60 28.03
C ASP A 79 -24.89 -23.14 26.62
N MET A 80 -26.06 -23.71 26.37
CA MET A 80 -26.38 -24.41 25.09
C MET A 80 -26.27 -23.47 23.88
N ASP A 81 -26.46 -22.16 24.07
CA ASP A 81 -26.38 -21.15 23.02
C ASP A 81 -24.99 -20.51 22.89
N GLN A 82 -24.02 -20.88 23.73
CA GLN A 82 -22.70 -20.30 23.72
C GLN A 82 -21.82 -20.90 22.62
N LYS A 83 -21.48 -20.11 21.61
CA LYS A 83 -20.53 -20.54 20.56
C LYS A 83 -19.12 -20.68 21.13
N GLN A 84 -18.56 -21.88 20.99
CA GLN A 84 -17.18 -22.22 21.37
C GLN A 84 -16.24 -22.35 20.14
N SER A 85 -16.74 -21.99 18.97
CA SER A 85 -15.99 -22.03 17.73
C SER A 85 -15.48 -20.65 17.40
N PHE A 86 -14.17 -20.53 17.19
CA PHE A 86 -13.50 -19.29 16.82
C PHE A 86 -12.84 -19.41 15.47
N GLN A 87 -12.89 -18.32 14.71
CA GLN A 87 -12.13 -18.17 13.47
C GLN A 87 -10.71 -17.75 13.81
N ILE A 88 -9.73 -18.53 13.39
CA ILE A 88 -8.31 -18.25 13.65
C ILE A 88 -7.56 -17.76 12.39
N GLY A 89 -8.16 -17.90 11.20
CA GLY A 89 -7.53 -17.50 9.94
C GLY A 89 -7.15 -16.01 9.87
N TYR A 90 -7.84 -15.16 10.63
CA TYR A 90 -7.52 -13.74 10.69
C TYR A 90 -6.16 -13.43 11.34
N LEU A 91 -5.57 -14.34 12.12
CA LEU A 91 -4.28 -14.13 12.80
C LEU A 91 -3.15 -13.90 11.79
N PHE A 92 -3.20 -14.52 10.61
CA PHE A 92 -2.25 -14.22 9.53
C PHE A 92 -2.42 -12.79 9.00
N LEU A 93 -3.66 -12.33 8.87
CA LEU A 93 -3.95 -10.95 8.46
C LEU A 93 -3.58 -9.96 9.55
N GLN A 94 -3.75 -10.33 10.81
CA GLN A 94 -3.37 -9.53 11.96
C GLN A 94 -1.86 -9.28 11.99
N GLN A 95 -1.04 -10.30 11.67
CA GLN A 95 0.40 -10.10 11.55
C GLN A 95 0.74 -9.04 10.49
N ILE A 96 0.16 -9.14 9.30
CA ILE A 96 0.36 -8.14 8.23
C ILE A 96 -0.14 -6.76 8.67
N TYR A 97 -1.26 -6.70 9.37
CA TYR A 97 -1.84 -5.48 9.91
C TYR A 97 -0.88 -4.75 10.87
N TYR A 98 -0.17 -5.51 11.72
CA TYR A 98 0.84 -4.97 12.62
C TYR A 98 2.15 -4.63 11.91
N ASP A 99 2.59 -5.43 10.97
CA ASP A 99 3.79 -5.16 10.15
C ASP A 99 3.64 -3.86 9.37
N LEU A 100 2.44 -3.58 8.85
CA LEU A 100 2.07 -2.31 8.21
C LEU A 100 1.81 -1.17 9.21
N LYS A 101 1.98 -1.41 10.51
CA LYS A 101 1.83 -0.41 11.59
C LYS A 101 0.47 0.31 11.58
N LEU A 102 -0.59 -0.37 11.14
CA LEU A 102 -1.94 0.20 11.11
C LEU A 102 -2.44 0.72 12.47
N PRO A 103 -2.10 0.07 13.62
CA PRO A 103 -2.43 0.62 14.94
C PRO A 103 -1.84 2.01 15.19
N LEU A 104 -0.61 2.29 14.69
CA LEU A 104 0.01 3.63 14.83
C LEU A 104 -0.71 4.68 13.99
N ILE A 105 -1.21 4.30 12.81
CA ILE A 105 -2.04 5.18 11.97
C ILE A 105 -3.34 5.51 12.71
N CYS A 106 -4.04 4.50 13.22
CA CYS A 106 -5.28 4.68 13.99
C CYS A 106 -5.07 5.56 15.23
N ASN A 107 -3.99 5.35 15.98
CA ASN A 107 -3.63 6.18 17.14
C ASN A 107 -3.33 7.63 16.75
N ALA A 108 -2.68 7.86 15.60
CA ALA A 108 -2.42 9.21 15.11
C ALA A 108 -3.72 9.92 14.70
N ILE A 109 -4.66 9.21 14.09
CA ILE A 109 -6.00 9.72 13.75
C ILE A 109 -6.78 10.03 15.04
N ALA A 110 -6.78 9.12 16.02
CA ALA A 110 -7.50 9.31 17.28
C ALA A 110 -7.03 10.56 18.08
N LYS A 111 -5.78 10.99 17.89
CA LYS A 111 -5.29 12.23 18.51
C LYS A 111 -5.83 13.51 17.84
N ARG A 112 -6.34 13.42 16.63
CA ARG A 112 -6.86 14.56 15.86
C ARG A 112 -8.38 14.66 15.89
N HIS A 113 -9.06 13.59 16.29
CA HIS A 113 -10.51 13.47 16.30
C HIS A 113 -11.04 13.15 17.70
N ALA A 114 -12.19 13.73 18.05
CA ALA A 114 -12.86 13.46 19.31
C ALA A 114 -13.93 12.36 19.13
N PHE A 115 -13.54 11.09 19.25
CA PHE A 115 -14.46 9.96 19.29
C PHE A 115 -14.12 9.02 20.45
N GLN A 116 -15.08 8.21 20.91
CA GLN A 116 -14.93 7.34 22.09
C GLN A 116 -14.75 5.86 21.74
N TYR A 117 -14.97 5.47 20.49
CA TYR A 117 -14.77 4.09 20.03
C TYR A 117 -13.31 3.80 19.68
N ASP A 118 -12.91 2.53 19.73
CA ASP A 118 -11.59 2.10 19.27
C ASP A 118 -11.56 1.99 17.74
N MET A 119 -10.95 2.99 17.09
CA MET A 119 -10.76 3.03 15.64
C MET A 119 -9.95 1.85 15.13
N ASN A 120 -8.92 1.45 15.86
CA ASN A 120 -8.03 0.34 15.48
C ASN A 120 -8.81 -0.99 15.48
N GLU A 121 -9.64 -1.20 16.48
CA GLU A 121 -10.49 -2.38 16.55
C GLU A 121 -11.47 -2.42 15.37
N ILE A 122 -12.18 -1.33 15.09
CA ILE A 122 -13.13 -1.26 13.96
C ILE A 122 -12.43 -1.50 12.63
N LEU A 123 -11.31 -0.80 12.36
CA LEU A 123 -10.59 -0.93 11.10
C LEU A 123 -10.09 -2.37 10.87
N SER A 124 -9.49 -2.98 11.90
CA SER A 124 -9.01 -4.35 11.81
C SER A 124 -10.13 -5.34 11.48
N ARG A 125 -11.28 -5.22 12.16
CA ARG A 125 -12.46 -6.08 11.91
C ARG A 125 -13.04 -5.88 10.52
N LEU A 126 -13.07 -4.65 10.02
CA LEU A 126 -13.51 -4.36 8.66
C LEU A 126 -12.58 -4.96 7.61
N ILE A 127 -11.27 -4.90 7.82
CA ILE A 127 -10.27 -5.50 6.91
C ILE A 127 -10.37 -7.03 6.95
N TYR A 128 -10.35 -7.64 8.13
CA TYR A 128 -10.43 -9.10 8.27
C TYR A 128 -11.74 -9.64 7.69
N GLY A 129 -12.86 -9.00 8.03
CA GLY A 129 -14.16 -9.40 7.50
C GLY A 129 -14.25 -9.23 5.97
N ARG A 130 -13.61 -8.19 5.40
CA ARG A 130 -13.60 -8.00 3.94
C ARG A 130 -12.83 -9.08 3.20
N ILE A 131 -11.76 -9.56 3.78
CA ILE A 131 -10.89 -10.58 3.16
C ILE A 131 -11.45 -12.00 3.39
N LEU A 132 -11.85 -12.31 4.61
CA LEU A 132 -12.28 -13.67 4.97
C LEU A 132 -13.74 -13.95 4.63
N PHE A 133 -14.61 -12.95 4.79
CA PHE A 133 -16.07 -13.09 4.65
C PHE A 133 -16.67 -11.83 3.97
N PRO A 134 -16.41 -11.63 2.67
CA PRO A 134 -16.92 -10.46 1.95
C PRO A 134 -18.45 -10.37 2.07
N SER A 135 -18.93 -9.37 2.82
CA SER A 135 -20.35 -9.22 3.13
C SER A 135 -20.70 -7.78 3.53
N SER A 136 -21.93 -7.54 3.93
CA SER A 136 -22.38 -6.23 4.45
C SER A 136 -21.68 -5.86 5.77
N LYS A 137 -21.63 -4.56 6.07
CA LYS A 137 -21.05 -4.07 7.35
C LYS A 137 -21.75 -4.65 8.57
N LEU A 138 -23.07 -4.88 8.50
CA LEU A 138 -23.81 -5.53 9.56
C LEU A 138 -23.39 -6.98 9.74
N SER A 139 -23.19 -7.72 8.66
CA SER A 139 -22.70 -9.09 8.70
C SER A 139 -21.28 -9.15 9.25
N THR A 140 -20.38 -8.26 8.80
CA THR A 140 -19.02 -8.14 9.35
C THR A 140 -19.03 -7.88 10.86
N TYR A 141 -19.91 -6.98 11.34
CA TYR A 141 -20.07 -6.73 12.76
C TYR A 141 -20.50 -7.98 13.53
N LYS A 142 -21.52 -8.69 13.03
CA LYS A 142 -21.98 -9.94 13.66
C LYS A 142 -20.89 -11.02 13.67
N GLN A 143 -20.14 -11.14 12.61
CA GLN A 143 -19.04 -12.10 12.47
C GLN A 143 -17.82 -11.75 13.35
N SER A 144 -17.63 -10.50 13.71
CA SER A 144 -16.53 -10.09 14.59
C SER A 144 -16.57 -10.78 15.95
N SER A 145 -17.75 -11.20 16.41
CA SER A 145 -17.93 -11.98 17.65
C SER A 145 -17.36 -13.41 17.58
N SER A 146 -17.06 -13.90 16.36
CA SER A 146 -16.44 -15.22 16.17
C SER A 146 -14.90 -15.19 16.23
N LEU A 147 -14.29 -14.01 16.35
CA LEU A 147 -12.87 -13.86 16.55
C LEU A 147 -12.49 -14.07 18.03
N PHE A 148 -11.23 -14.37 18.32
CA PHE A 148 -10.78 -14.54 19.69
C PHE A 148 -10.93 -13.29 20.54
N GLU A 149 -10.54 -12.13 19.99
CA GLU A 149 -10.71 -10.85 20.67
C GLU A 149 -12.15 -10.40 20.58
N LYS A 150 -12.75 -10.19 21.73
CA LYS A 150 -14.12 -9.65 21.80
C LYS A 150 -14.11 -8.19 21.33
N SER A 151 -15.08 -7.85 20.48
CA SER A 151 -15.27 -6.45 20.06
C SER A 151 -15.94 -5.64 21.16
N SER A 152 -15.40 -4.44 21.38
CA SER A 152 -15.91 -3.46 22.37
C SER A 152 -16.82 -2.39 21.76
N PHE A 153 -16.80 -2.24 20.41
CA PHE A 153 -17.57 -1.24 19.69
C PHE A 153 -18.98 -1.70 19.33
N SER A 154 -19.88 -0.75 19.11
CA SER A 154 -21.24 -1.00 18.63
C SER A 154 -21.32 -0.92 17.10
N TYR A 155 -22.38 -1.49 16.51
CA TYR A 155 -22.62 -1.37 15.07
C TYR A 155 -22.69 0.08 14.58
N HIS A 156 -23.25 0.98 15.39
CA HIS A 156 -23.38 2.40 15.05
C HIS A 156 -22.05 3.16 14.99
N ASP A 157 -20.99 2.61 15.55
CA ASP A 157 -19.66 3.21 15.50
C ASP A 157 -18.98 2.97 14.14
N ILE A 158 -19.38 1.92 13.42
CA ILE A 158 -18.82 1.60 12.09
C ILE A 158 -19.03 2.74 11.07
N PRO A 159 -20.24 3.26 10.83
CA PRO A 159 -20.44 4.38 9.92
C PRO A 159 -19.65 5.63 10.32
N ARG A 160 -19.55 5.91 11.63
CA ARG A 160 -18.79 7.05 12.17
C ARG A 160 -17.28 6.87 11.89
N ALA A 161 -16.75 5.69 12.16
CA ALA A 161 -15.36 5.36 11.84
C ALA A 161 -15.06 5.45 10.35
N LEU A 162 -15.98 4.98 9.49
CA LEU A 162 -15.82 5.09 8.04
C LEU A 162 -15.79 6.54 7.55
N SER A 163 -16.56 7.46 8.19
CA SER A 163 -16.49 8.89 7.87
C SER A 163 -15.11 9.46 8.21
N VAL A 164 -14.57 9.15 9.39
CA VAL A 164 -13.23 9.59 9.79
C VAL A 164 -12.16 8.99 8.87
N ILE A 165 -12.26 7.70 8.49
CA ILE A 165 -11.36 7.06 7.54
C ILE A 165 -11.40 7.78 6.18
N ALA A 166 -12.58 8.20 5.74
CA ALA A 166 -12.74 8.94 4.49
C ALA A 166 -12.15 10.36 4.56
N GLU A 167 -12.21 11.02 5.70
CA GLU A 167 -11.57 12.33 5.92
C GLU A 167 -10.04 12.23 5.96
N GLU A 168 -9.53 11.15 6.54
CA GLU A 168 -8.10 10.91 6.75
C GLU A 168 -7.46 10.03 5.66
N TYR A 169 -8.17 9.75 4.56
CA TYR A 169 -7.71 8.77 3.58
C TYR A 169 -6.35 9.12 2.95
N ASP A 170 -6.04 10.39 2.81
CA ASP A 170 -4.78 10.88 2.28
C ASP A 170 -3.62 10.58 3.23
N PHE A 171 -3.80 10.89 4.51
CA PHE A 171 -2.84 10.56 5.55
C PHE A 171 -2.64 9.04 5.69
N ILE A 172 -3.72 8.27 5.61
CA ILE A 172 -3.65 6.80 5.66
C ILE A 172 -2.80 6.27 4.51
N GLN A 173 -3.00 6.75 3.28
CA GLN A 173 -2.25 6.31 2.11
C GLN A 173 -0.76 6.64 2.21
N GLU A 174 -0.42 7.88 2.59
CA GLU A 174 0.97 8.30 2.81
C GLU A 174 1.68 7.40 3.82
N ARG A 175 1.03 7.14 4.97
CA ARG A 175 1.59 6.30 6.02
C ARG A 175 1.69 4.84 5.61
N LEU A 176 0.69 4.30 4.93
CA LEU A 176 0.73 2.93 4.41
C LEU A 176 1.84 2.75 3.38
N TYR A 177 2.04 3.70 2.48
CA TYR A 177 3.17 3.67 1.55
C TYR A 177 4.51 3.59 2.31
N LYS A 178 4.72 4.51 3.26
CA LYS A 178 5.94 4.56 4.07
C LYS A 178 6.19 3.24 4.82
N TYR A 179 5.19 2.74 5.52
CA TYR A 179 5.33 1.51 6.31
C TYR A 179 5.43 0.26 5.44
N SER A 180 4.72 0.20 4.31
CA SER A 180 4.88 -0.91 3.37
C SER A 180 6.29 -1.01 2.80
N SER A 181 6.99 0.11 2.64
CA SER A 181 8.38 0.14 2.18
C SER A 181 9.37 -0.43 3.20
N GLU A 182 9.00 -0.46 4.48
CA GLU A 182 9.78 -1.12 5.53
C GLU A 182 9.57 -2.65 5.53
N VAL A 183 8.43 -3.12 5.02
CA VAL A 183 8.07 -4.56 4.97
C VAL A 183 8.55 -5.20 3.67
N ILE A 184 8.35 -4.52 2.55
CA ILE A 184 8.69 -4.99 1.21
C ILE A 184 9.38 -3.86 0.44
N PRO A 185 10.55 -4.12 -0.21
CA PRO A 185 11.17 -3.13 -1.08
C PRO A 185 10.22 -2.71 -2.21
N ARG A 186 9.82 -1.43 -2.23
CA ARG A 186 8.93 -0.87 -3.24
C ARG A 186 9.72 -0.54 -4.52
N LYS A 187 9.18 -0.91 -5.67
CA LYS A 187 9.80 -0.67 -6.97
C LYS A 187 9.06 0.47 -7.69
N THR A 188 9.45 1.70 -7.40
CA THR A 188 8.74 2.91 -7.84
C THR A 188 9.32 3.56 -9.10
N SER A 189 10.31 2.94 -9.75
CA SER A 189 10.85 3.43 -11.03
C SER A 189 9.83 3.41 -12.17
N VAL A 190 8.85 2.53 -12.11
CA VAL A 190 7.71 2.46 -13.03
C VAL A 190 6.43 2.43 -12.23
N LEU A 191 5.51 3.32 -12.56
CA LEU A 191 4.21 3.43 -11.94
C LEU A 191 3.12 3.16 -12.97
N TYR A 192 2.21 2.25 -12.65
CA TYR A 192 1.02 1.98 -13.47
C TYR A 192 -0.15 2.77 -12.93
N TYR A 193 -0.89 3.43 -13.81
CA TYR A 193 -2.12 4.10 -13.46
C TYR A 193 -3.26 3.63 -14.32
N ASP A 194 -4.35 3.26 -13.67
CA ASP A 194 -5.61 2.92 -14.32
C ASP A 194 -6.80 3.42 -13.51
N CYS A 195 -7.93 3.58 -14.18
CA CYS A 195 -9.21 3.95 -13.59
C CYS A 195 -10.16 2.77 -13.65
N THR A 196 -10.94 2.61 -12.59
CA THR A 196 -12.10 1.72 -12.57
C THR A 196 -13.30 2.47 -11.99
N ASN A 197 -14.48 1.85 -12.03
CA ASN A 197 -15.65 2.41 -11.39
C ASN A 197 -16.44 1.34 -10.64
N PHE A 198 -17.19 1.81 -9.65
CA PHE A 198 -18.09 0.98 -8.85
C PHE A 198 -19.49 1.53 -8.98
N TYR A 199 -20.45 0.69 -9.30
CA TYR A 199 -21.86 1.06 -9.35
C TYR A 199 -22.54 0.84 -7.99
N PHE A 200 -23.63 1.56 -7.79
CA PHE A 200 -24.48 1.46 -6.62
C PHE A 200 -25.90 1.13 -7.06
N GLU A 201 -26.51 0.16 -6.43
CA GLU A 201 -27.91 -0.22 -6.69
C GLU A 201 -28.90 0.80 -6.09
N ILE A 202 -28.81 2.03 -6.58
CA ILE A 202 -29.66 3.16 -6.23
C ILE A 202 -30.17 3.81 -7.52
N GLU A 203 -31.31 4.48 -7.44
CA GLU A 203 -31.91 5.18 -8.58
C GLU A 203 -31.54 6.67 -8.60
N GLU A 204 -31.26 7.27 -7.44
CA GLU A 204 -30.96 8.69 -7.34
C GLU A 204 -29.48 8.97 -7.12
N GLU A 205 -28.98 10.01 -7.78
CA GLU A 205 -27.63 10.51 -7.58
C GLU A 205 -27.48 11.14 -6.17
N SER A 206 -26.35 10.86 -5.52
CA SER A 206 -26.05 11.49 -4.23
C SER A 206 -24.53 11.57 -3.97
N GLY A 207 -24.06 12.70 -3.54
CA GLY A 207 -22.63 12.94 -3.27
C GLY A 207 -21.78 12.66 -4.53
N LEU A 208 -20.79 11.77 -4.41
CA LEU A 208 -19.93 11.36 -5.53
C LEU A 208 -20.58 10.36 -6.49
N ARG A 209 -21.70 9.75 -6.09
CA ARG A 209 -22.44 8.77 -6.92
C ARG A 209 -23.22 9.52 -7.99
N ARG A 210 -22.73 9.46 -9.22
CA ARG A 210 -23.28 10.14 -10.38
C ARG A 210 -23.46 9.15 -11.53
N TYR A 211 -24.43 9.41 -12.40
CA TYR A 211 -24.56 8.70 -13.65
C TYR A 211 -23.35 9.00 -14.54
N GLY A 212 -22.74 7.97 -15.07
CA GLY A 212 -21.55 8.07 -15.90
C GLY A 212 -21.34 6.84 -16.75
N LYS A 213 -20.22 6.79 -17.46
CA LYS A 213 -19.86 5.64 -18.29
C LYS A 213 -19.42 4.47 -17.43
N SER A 214 -20.36 3.57 -17.11
CA SER A 214 -20.06 2.34 -16.38
C SER A 214 -19.23 1.38 -17.24
N LYS A 215 -18.12 0.85 -16.70
CA LYS A 215 -17.31 -0.21 -17.35
C LYS A 215 -18.09 -1.53 -17.46
N GLU A 216 -19.07 -1.76 -16.60
CA GLU A 216 -19.96 -2.93 -16.60
C GLU A 216 -21.27 -2.70 -17.37
N ASN A 217 -21.43 -1.54 -18.03
CA ASN A 217 -22.67 -1.14 -18.73
C ASN A 217 -23.92 -1.15 -17.83
N ARG A 218 -23.74 -0.83 -16.53
CA ARG A 218 -24.85 -0.71 -15.59
C ARG A 218 -25.53 0.65 -15.71
N PRO A 219 -26.86 0.71 -15.60
CA PRO A 219 -27.62 1.96 -15.66
C PRO A 219 -27.63 2.76 -14.35
N ASN A 220 -26.89 2.30 -13.35
CA ASN A 220 -26.89 2.85 -12.00
C ASN A 220 -25.85 3.96 -11.81
N PRO A 221 -26.02 4.85 -10.84
CA PRO A 221 -24.97 5.78 -10.42
C PRO A 221 -23.68 5.08 -10.02
N ILE A 222 -22.55 5.64 -10.42
CA ILE A 222 -21.23 5.10 -10.18
C ILE A 222 -20.35 6.11 -9.40
N VAL A 223 -19.26 5.64 -8.83
CA VAL A 223 -18.09 6.44 -8.47
C VAL A 223 -16.89 5.96 -9.27
N GLN A 224 -15.98 6.85 -9.59
CA GLN A 224 -14.73 6.48 -10.26
C GLN A 224 -13.60 6.40 -9.25
N MET A 225 -12.71 5.44 -9.44
CA MET A 225 -11.48 5.27 -8.69
C MET A 225 -10.30 5.23 -9.64
N GLY A 226 -9.36 6.16 -9.44
CA GLY A 226 -8.05 6.10 -10.06
C GLY A 226 -7.05 5.48 -9.08
N LEU A 227 -6.21 4.57 -9.56
CA LEU A 227 -5.25 3.83 -8.73
C LEU A 227 -3.85 3.86 -9.36
N PHE A 228 -2.87 4.31 -8.59
CA PHE A 228 -1.46 4.07 -8.88
C PHE A 228 -0.97 2.79 -8.21
N MET A 229 -0.20 2.01 -8.96
CA MET A 229 0.51 0.83 -8.49
C MET A 229 1.98 0.94 -8.85
N ASP A 230 2.85 0.37 -8.04
CA ASP A 230 4.28 0.24 -8.38
C ASP A 230 4.52 -0.91 -9.37
N TYR A 231 5.78 -1.06 -9.81
CA TYR A 231 6.17 -2.12 -10.77
C TYR A 231 5.81 -3.54 -10.30
N SER A 232 5.73 -3.76 -9.00
CA SER A 232 5.37 -5.07 -8.41
C SER A 232 3.85 -5.28 -8.32
N GLY A 233 3.03 -4.32 -8.78
CA GLY A 233 1.57 -4.37 -8.69
C GLY A 233 1.02 -4.02 -7.31
N LEU A 234 1.84 -3.50 -6.40
CA LEU A 234 1.36 -3.06 -5.09
C LEU A 234 0.73 -1.67 -5.18
N PRO A 235 -0.46 -1.45 -4.59
CA PRO A 235 -1.08 -0.14 -4.53
C PRO A 235 -0.17 0.91 -3.92
N LEU A 236 -0.15 2.09 -4.52
CA LEU A 236 0.63 3.24 -4.07
C LEU A 236 -0.29 4.32 -3.51
N ALA A 237 -1.17 4.81 -4.36
CA ALA A 237 -2.14 5.84 -4.04
C ALA A 237 -3.41 5.67 -4.88
N MET A 238 -4.54 6.09 -4.34
CA MET A 238 -5.80 6.09 -5.05
C MET A 238 -6.52 7.44 -4.90
N THR A 239 -7.44 7.71 -5.79
CA THR A 239 -8.40 8.80 -5.68
C THR A 239 -9.79 8.31 -6.03
N ILE A 240 -10.80 8.89 -5.38
CA ILE A 240 -12.21 8.62 -5.68
C ILE A 240 -12.84 9.92 -6.13
N THR A 241 -13.49 9.89 -7.29
CA THR A 241 -14.09 11.07 -7.91
C THR A 241 -15.55 10.79 -8.30
N ASN A 242 -16.23 11.85 -8.72
CA ASN A 242 -17.60 11.74 -9.21
C ASN A 242 -17.72 10.75 -10.38
N GLY A 243 -18.81 10.00 -10.42
CA GLY A 243 -19.04 9.00 -11.47
C GLY A 243 -19.08 9.56 -12.89
N ASN A 244 -19.41 10.85 -13.05
CA ASN A 244 -19.41 11.55 -14.34
C ASN A 244 -18.11 12.33 -14.64
N GLU A 245 -17.08 12.21 -13.80
CA GLU A 245 -15.79 12.87 -14.03
C GLU A 245 -15.07 12.24 -15.22
N ASN A 246 -14.31 13.05 -15.95
CA ASN A 246 -13.46 12.54 -17.02
C ASN A 246 -12.21 11.88 -16.44
N GLU A 247 -12.01 10.60 -16.71
CA GLU A 247 -10.86 9.81 -16.21
C GLU A 247 -9.51 10.48 -16.50
N GLN A 248 -9.36 11.17 -17.62
CA GLN A 248 -8.12 11.88 -17.98
C GLN A 248 -7.73 12.96 -16.97
N LYS A 249 -8.71 13.55 -16.27
CA LYS A 249 -8.48 14.61 -15.29
C LYS A 249 -8.07 14.08 -13.92
N THR A 250 -8.26 12.80 -13.64
CA THR A 250 -7.98 12.20 -12.34
C THR A 250 -6.51 11.86 -12.12
N LEU A 251 -5.75 11.62 -13.19
CA LEU A 251 -4.32 11.27 -13.17
C LEU A 251 -3.49 12.39 -12.52
N LEU A 252 -3.57 13.58 -13.08
CA LEU A 252 -2.67 14.69 -12.74
C LEU A 252 -2.74 15.15 -11.27
N PRO A 253 -3.93 15.29 -10.65
CA PRO A 253 -4.03 15.62 -9.23
C PRO A 253 -3.42 14.55 -8.34
N LEU A 254 -3.66 13.26 -8.64
CA LEU A 254 -3.12 12.16 -7.85
C LEU A 254 -1.61 12.03 -8.02
N GLU A 255 -1.10 12.27 -9.22
CA GLU A 255 0.34 12.27 -9.48
C GLU A 255 1.07 13.41 -8.75
N LYS A 256 0.49 14.61 -8.72
CA LYS A 256 1.02 15.73 -7.92
C LYS A 256 1.10 15.37 -6.44
N LYS A 257 0.12 14.64 -5.93
CA LYS A 257 0.11 14.15 -4.58
C LYS A 257 1.25 13.12 -4.32
N ILE A 258 1.48 12.21 -5.25
CA ILE A 258 2.61 11.27 -5.15
C ILE A 258 3.94 12.01 -5.09
N LEU A 259 4.10 13.06 -5.89
CA LEU A 259 5.31 13.87 -5.88
C LEU A 259 5.51 14.60 -4.55
N SER A 260 4.44 15.14 -3.93
CA SER A 260 4.53 15.90 -2.68
C SER A 260 4.60 15.01 -1.44
N ASP A 261 3.68 14.05 -1.33
CA ASP A 261 3.45 13.35 -0.08
C ASP A 261 4.32 12.10 0.05
N PHE A 262 4.72 11.50 -1.09
CA PHE A 262 5.53 10.28 -1.12
C PHE A 262 6.99 10.53 -1.50
N GLU A 263 7.35 11.79 -1.78
CA GLU A 263 8.70 12.21 -2.15
C GLU A 263 9.29 11.46 -3.35
N LEU A 264 8.42 11.02 -4.28
CA LEU A 264 8.81 10.33 -5.50
C LEU A 264 8.97 11.34 -6.63
N SER A 265 10.18 11.45 -7.20
CA SER A 265 10.49 12.41 -8.27
C SER A 265 10.84 11.77 -9.61
N ASN A 266 11.40 10.55 -9.59
CA ASN A 266 11.98 9.89 -10.77
C ASN A 266 11.23 8.61 -11.08
N PHE A 267 10.32 8.65 -12.05
CA PHE A 267 9.54 7.47 -12.43
C PHE A 267 9.00 7.58 -13.86
N VAL A 268 8.64 6.43 -14.41
CA VAL A 268 7.93 6.31 -15.68
C VAL A 268 6.47 6.00 -15.40
N VAL A 269 5.54 6.84 -15.86
CA VAL A 269 4.10 6.56 -15.74
C VAL A 269 3.63 5.75 -16.93
N CYS A 270 3.04 4.60 -16.67
CA CYS A 270 2.41 3.74 -17.66
C CYS A 270 0.88 3.88 -17.58
N THR A 271 0.26 4.24 -18.69
CA THR A 271 -1.22 4.39 -18.79
C THR A 271 -1.74 3.76 -20.06
N ASP A 272 -3.05 3.51 -20.10
CA ASP A 272 -3.75 3.14 -21.32
C ASP A 272 -4.02 4.36 -22.24
N ALA A 273 -4.55 4.10 -23.43
CA ALA A 273 -4.87 5.13 -24.42
C ALA A 273 -5.98 6.11 -23.96
N GLY A 274 -6.84 5.69 -23.05
CA GLY A 274 -7.92 6.51 -22.51
C GLY A 274 -7.40 7.66 -21.63
N LEU A 275 -6.24 7.48 -21.03
CA LEU A 275 -5.61 8.41 -20.08
C LEU A 275 -4.50 9.27 -20.71
N SER A 276 -4.23 9.12 -22.00
CA SER A 276 -3.17 9.78 -22.75
C SER A 276 -3.57 11.16 -23.27
N SER A 277 -4.05 12.07 -22.40
CA SER A 277 -4.29 13.47 -22.80
C SER A 277 -2.98 14.22 -23.03
N GLU A 278 -3.02 15.28 -23.86
CA GLU A 278 -1.85 16.12 -24.12
C GLU A 278 -1.31 16.74 -22.81
N SER A 279 -2.20 17.14 -21.90
CA SER A 279 -1.82 17.68 -20.59
C SER A 279 -1.09 16.65 -19.72
N ASN A 280 -1.56 15.40 -19.70
CA ASN A 280 -0.92 14.32 -18.96
C ASN A 280 0.47 14.00 -19.54
N ARG A 281 0.60 13.96 -20.86
CA ARG A 281 1.89 13.72 -21.53
C ARG A 281 2.88 14.86 -21.29
N LYS A 282 2.45 16.12 -21.41
CA LYS A 282 3.30 17.30 -21.12
C LYS A 282 3.77 17.30 -19.67
N PHE A 283 2.91 16.98 -18.73
CA PHE A 283 3.26 16.93 -17.32
C PHE A 283 4.30 15.85 -17.04
N ASN A 284 4.15 14.68 -17.66
CA ASN A 284 5.04 13.52 -17.49
C ASN A 284 6.30 13.58 -18.38
N ASN A 285 6.48 14.60 -19.20
CA ASN A 285 7.69 14.85 -19.99
C ASN A 285 8.47 16.04 -19.43
N PHE A 286 8.48 16.20 -18.11
CA PHE A 286 9.17 17.30 -17.43
C PHE A 286 10.06 16.78 -16.30
N GLY A 287 11.29 17.31 -16.23
CA GLY A 287 12.29 16.84 -15.26
C GLY A 287 12.80 15.44 -15.61
N GLU A 288 12.91 14.57 -14.60
CA GLU A 288 13.34 13.18 -14.73
C GLU A 288 12.16 12.19 -14.78
N ARG A 289 11.00 12.68 -15.22
CA ARG A 289 9.80 11.87 -15.40
C ARG A 289 9.59 11.53 -16.86
N PHE A 290 9.08 10.34 -17.10
CA PHE A 290 8.78 9.83 -18.43
C PHE A 290 7.41 9.18 -18.43
N PHE A 291 6.87 8.93 -19.61
CA PHE A 291 5.60 8.21 -19.74
C PHE A 291 5.66 7.17 -20.85
N VAL A 292 4.91 6.10 -20.66
CA VAL A 292 4.59 5.10 -21.68
C VAL A 292 3.08 5.00 -21.76
N THR A 293 2.53 5.19 -22.95
CA THR A 293 1.09 5.10 -23.16
C THR A 293 0.77 4.52 -24.52
N THR A 294 -0.31 3.79 -24.62
CA THR A 294 -0.81 3.33 -25.91
C THR A 294 -1.55 4.45 -26.61
N GLN A 295 -1.48 4.47 -27.94
CA GLN A 295 -2.21 5.43 -28.77
C GLN A 295 -2.97 4.71 -29.89
N SER A 296 -4.23 5.07 -30.06
CA SER A 296 -5.03 4.52 -31.16
C SER A 296 -4.56 5.05 -32.50
N ILE A 297 -4.07 4.19 -33.38
CA ILE A 297 -3.64 4.53 -34.75
C ILE A 297 -4.78 5.21 -35.51
N ARG A 298 -6.03 4.78 -35.32
CA ARG A 298 -7.21 5.39 -35.98
C ARG A 298 -7.41 6.88 -35.66
N LYS A 299 -6.89 7.35 -34.52
CA LYS A 299 -7.01 8.74 -34.07
C LYS A 299 -5.80 9.61 -34.44
N MET A 300 -4.80 9.05 -35.12
CA MET A 300 -3.61 9.77 -35.60
C MET A 300 -3.91 10.50 -36.93
N THR A 301 -3.04 11.45 -37.27
CA THR A 301 -3.02 12.03 -38.62
C THR A 301 -2.74 10.96 -39.67
N LYS A 302 -3.18 11.18 -40.90
CA LYS A 302 -2.99 10.20 -42.00
C LYS A 302 -1.51 9.85 -42.18
N GLU A 303 -0.65 10.86 -42.20
CA GLU A 303 0.81 10.69 -42.28
C GLU A 303 1.36 9.74 -41.21
N ARG A 304 0.93 9.92 -39.94
CA ARG A 304 1.36 9.04 -38.84
C ARG A 304 0.75 7.65 -38.93
N GLN A 305 -0.48 7.53 -39.43
CA GLN A 305 -1.07 6.22 -39.68
C GLN A 305 -0.28 5.45 -40.72
N ASP A 306 0.06 6.11 -41.85
CA ASP A 306 0.83 5.49 -42.93
C ASP A 306 2.23 5.08 -42.42
N TRP A 307 2.88 5.95 -41.64
CA TRP A 307 4.16 5.63 -41.01
C TRP A 307 4.06 4.42 -40.04
N CYS A 308 3.03 4.35 -39.17
CA CYS A 308 2.83 3.24 -38.27
C CYS A 308 2.55 1.91 -38.98
N LEU A 309 1.85 1.97 -40.12
CA LEU A 309 1.44 0.78 -40.88
C LEU A 309 2.48 0.37 -41.92
N ASP A 310 3.47 1.20 -42.21
CA ASP A 310 4.56 0.84 -43.11
C ASP A 310 5.44 -0.24 -42.44
N PRO A 311 5.58 -1.44 -43.06
CA PRO A 311 6.36 -2.53 -42.49
C PRO A 311 7.87 -2.27 -42.48
N LYS A 312 8.34 -1.26 -43.20
CA LYS A 312 9.77 -0.93 -43.32
C LYS A 312 10.26 0.00 -42.21
N GLY A 313 11.55 -0.06 -41.93
CA GLY A 313 12.23 0.87 -41.03
C GLY A 313 12.13 0.50 -39.55
N TRP A 314 11.74 -0.72 -39.24
CA TRP A 314 11.71 -1.23 -37.87
C TRP A 314 13.09 -1.75 -37.46
N LYS A 315 13.46 -1.64 -36.18
CA LYS A 315 14.73 -2.09 -35.63
C LYS A 315 14.57 -2.75 -34.27
N LEU A 316 15.48 -3.61 -33.91
CA LEU A 316 15.56 -4.13 -32.53
C LEU A 316 16.16 -3.06 -31.62
N PRO A 317 15.74 -2.98 -30.34
CA PRO A 317 16.33 -2.10 -29.35
C PRO A 317 17.85 -2.23 -29.29
N GLY A 318 18.57 -1.11 -29.38
CA GLY A 318 20.04 -1.10 -29.38
C GLY A 318 20.70 -1.51 -30.71
N SER A 319 19.94 -1.82 -31.78
CA SER A 319 20.45 -2.15 -33.12
C SER A 319 20.20 -1.02 -34.12
N ASN A 320 21.14 -0.85 -35.05
CA ASN A 320 20.97 0.05 -36.21
C ASN A 320 20.49 -0.67 -37.48
N ILE A 321 20.23 -1.96 -37.38
CA ILE A 321 19.76 -2.76 -38.53
C ILE A 321 18.27 -2.51 -38.73
N LEU A 322 17.87 -2.11 -39.94
CA LEU A 322 16.49 -1.89 -40.32
C LEU A 322 15.89 -3.17 -40.88
N TYR A 323 14.71 -3.48 -40.42
CA TYR A 323 13.92 -4.65 -40.85
C TYR A 323 12.68 -4.21 -41.61
N ASP A 324 12.27 -5.07 -42.56
CA ASP A 324 10.96 -5.05 -43.18
C ASP A 324 10.15 -6.20 -42.57
N LEU A 325 9.12 -5.88 -41.82
CA LEU A 325 8.30 -6.88 -41.11
C LEU A 325 7.63 -7.89 -42.03
N ASN A 326 7.39 -7.53 -43.32
CA ASN A 326 6.80 -8.45 -44.29
C ASN A 326 7.80 -9.53 -44.76
N SER A 327 9.09 -9.29 -44.63
CA SER A 327 10.13 -10.20 -45.04
C SER A 327 10.70 -11.04 -43.89
N LEU A 328 10.21 -10.85 -42.67
CA LEU A 328 10.64 -11.64 -41.51
C LEU A 328 10.03 -13.04 -41.56
N GLU A 329 10.88 -14.07 -41.57
CA GLU A 329 10.45 -15.41 -41.19
C GLU A 329 10.17 -15.44 -39.70
N VAL A 330 8.87 -15.51 -39.33
CA VAL A 330 8.46 -15.49 -37.93
C VAL A 330 8.79 -16.81 -37.27
N THR A 331 9.93 -16.86 -36.60
CA THR A 331 10.30 -17.96 -35.70
C THR A 331 9.64 -17.76 -34.31
N GLU A 332 9.63 -18.80 -33.50
CA GLU A 332 9.10 -18.70 -32.13
C GLU A 332 9.90 -17.69 -31.27
N ALA A 333 11.20 -17.55 -31.55
CA ALA A 333 12.07 -16.55 -30.94
C ALA A 333 11.68 -15.11 -31.34
N ASP A 334 11.14 -14.89 -32.55
CA ASP A 334 10.75 -13.56 -33.01
C ASP A 334 9.41 -13.08 -32.43
N ARG A 335 8.57 -13.99 -31.92
CA ARG A 335 7.33 -13.64 -31.24
C ARG A 335 7.52 -12.88 -29.92
N ILE A 336 8.69 -13.00 -29.32
CA ILE A 336 9.05 -12.32 -28.05
C ILE A 336 9.98 -11.12 -28.27
N ARG A 337 10.35 -10.81 -29.52
CA ARG A 337 11.16 -9.64 -29.85
C ARG A 337 10.29 -8.41 -30.05
N ASN A 338 10.68 -7.33 -29.43
CA ASN A 338 10.07 -6.03 -29.65
C ASN A 338 10.86 -5.27 -30.71
N TYR A 339 10.14 -4.71 -31.69
CA TYR A 339 10.73 -3.86 -32.71
C TYR A 339 10.30 -2.42 -32.47
N ASP A 340 11.25 -1.50 -32.61
CA ASP A 340 11.05 -0.05 -32.46
C ASP A 340 11.10 0.62 -33.81
N LYS A 341 10.31 1.69 -33.97
CA LYS A 341 10.36 2.60 -35.09
C LYS A 341 10.20 4.04 -34.58
N VAL A 342 11.14 4.91 -34.94
CA VAL A 342 11.14 6.31 -34.54
C VAL A 342 10.55 7.15 -35.65
N PHE A 343 9.59 8.03 -35.28
CA PHE A 343 8.98 9.01 -36.21
C PHE A 343 9.84 10.26 -36.30
#